data_c62b255176ea00297d7d4ee26f8cdbd4
#
_entry.id   c62b255176ea00297d7d4ee26f8cdbd4
#
_cell.length_a   1.000
_cell.length_b   1.000
_cell.length_c   1.000
_cell.angle_alpha   90.00
_cell.angle_beta   90.00
_cell.angle_gamma   90.00
#
_symmetry.space_group_name_H-M   'P 1'
#
loop_
_entity.id
_entity.type
_entity.pdbx_description
1 polymer ?
#
loop_
_entity_poly.entity_id
_entity_poly.type
_entity_poly.pdbx_seq_one_letter_code
_entity_poly.pdbx_strand_id
1 'polypeptide(L)'
;GEPIAIIAADTREKAKEAAKLVKVEYECLPIVRNTEDAKDPALPVLHGDSNLLADFFHEKGDVEKAFEESYLIVEDDFETPAQDHGYMEPDACFAYVEDDRLMVYTASQNVFADRHMICRALGLAPERVRVRAAFVGGGFGGKDGHTCQIYPSLVSWLTKRPAKVVFDREEVLACTYKRHGIKTHVK
;
A
#
# COMPACT_ATOMS: atom_id res chain seq x y z
N GLY A 1 -8.23 -4.81 1.20
CA GLY A 1 -8.49 -5.68 0.09
C GLY A 1 -7.30 -5.85 -0.83
N GLU A 2 -6.78 -7.07 -0.88
CA GLU A 2 -5.74 -7.38 -1.86
C GLU A 2 -6.35 -7.65 -3.23
N PRO A 3 -5.71 -7.22 -4.33
CA PRO A 3 -6.18 -7.49 -5.68
C PRO A 3 -6.00 -8.98 -6.03
N ILE A 4 -7.05 -9.60 -6.54
CA ILE A 4 -7.06 -11.02 -6.94
C ILE A 4 -6.92 -11.17 -8.46
N ALA A 5 -7.53 -10.27 -9.21
CA ALA A 5 -7.53 -10.31 -10.68
C ALA A 5 -7.51 -8.89 -11.25
N ILE A 6 -6.93 -8.77 -12.45
CA ILE A 6 -6.94 -7.54 -13.24
C ILE A 6 -7.76 -7.82 -14.49
N ILE A 7 -8.76 -6.98 -14.74
CA ILE A 7 -9.63 -7.10 -15.90
C ILE A 7 -9.46 -5.85 -16.76
N ALA A 8 -9.11 -6.07 -18.01
CA ALA A 8 -8.96 -5.00 -18.99
C ALA A 8 -10.01 -5.15 -20.12
N ALA A 9 -10.60 -4.04 -20.52
CA ALA A 9 -11.52 -3.97 -21.63
C ALA A 9 -11.38 -2.63 -22.36
N ASP A 10 -12.08 -2.47 -23.48
CA ASP A 10 -12.00 -1.22 -24.27
C ASP A 10 -12.66 -0.03 -23.57
N THR A 11 -13.58 -0.28 -22.63
CA THR A 11 -14.20 0.75 -21.80
C THR A 11 -14.25 0.33 -20.34
N ARG A 12 -14.36 1.32 -19.43
CA ARG A 12 -14.48 1.10 -17.99
C ARG A 12 -15.75 0.29 -17.66
N GLU A 13 -16.85 0.58 -18.33
CA GLU A 13 -18.14 -0.09 -18.13
C GLU A 13 -18.02 -1.58 -18.44
N LYS A 14 -17.44 -1.93 -19.60
CA LYS A 14 -17.19 -3.33 -19.98
C LYS A 14 -16.25 -4.02 -18.99
N ALA A 15 -15.22 -3.36 -18.50
CA ALA A 15 -14.32 -3.93 -17.50
C ALA A 15 -15.07 -4.20 -16.19
N LYS A 16 -15.91 -3.27 -15.72
CA LYS A 16 -16.74 -3.45 -14.52
C LYS A 16 -17.77 -4.58 -14.69
N GLU A 17 -18.41 -4.69 -15.85
CA GLU A 17 -19.33 -5.79 -16.13
C GLU A 17 -18.61 -7.15 -16.17
N ALA A 18 -17.45 -7.22 -16.80
CA ALA A 18 -16.65 -8.44 -16.84
C ALA A 18 -16.15 -8.84 -15.43
N ALA A 19 -15.83 -7.88 -14.57
CA ALA A 19 -15.44 -8.13 -13.20
C ALA A 19 -16.50 -8.86 -12.38
N LYS A 20 -17.79 -8.60 -12.64
CA LYS A 20 -18.91 -9.30 -11.99
C LYS A 20 -19.02 -10.79 -12.36
N LEU A 21 -18.38 -11.19 -13.44
CA LEU A 21 -18.38 -12.58 -13.91
C LEU A 21 -17.26 -13.42 -13.30
N VAL A 22 -16.29 -12.79 -12.61
CA VAL A 22 -15.21 -13.49 -11.94
C VAL A 22 -15.77 -14.23 -10.73
N LYS A 23 -15.57 -15.53 -10.70
CA LYS A 23 -15.91 -16.38 -9.55
C LYS A 23 -14.64 -16.67 -8.79
N VAL A 24 -14.68 -16.43 -7.47
CA VAL A 24 -13.56 -16.71 -6.57
C VAL A 24 -14.01 -17.72 -5.54
N GLU A 25 -13.27 -18.80 -5.43
CA GLU A 25 -13.43 -19.79 -4.37
C GLU A 25 -12.36 -19.53 -3.31
N TYR A 26 -12.77 -19.43 -2.05
CA TYR A 26 -11.87 -19.12 -0.93
C TYR A 26 -11.77 -20.31 0.02
N GLU A 27 -10.54 -20.64 0.39
CA GLU A 27 -10.25 -21.39 1.60
C GLU A 27 -10.00 -20.40 2.74
N CYS A 28 -10.86 -20.41 3.75
CA CYS A 28 -10.76 -19.50 4.88
C CYS A 28 -9.70 -19.99 5.86
N LEU A 29 -8.63 -19.24 6.04
CA LEU A 29 -7.59 -19.48 7.04
C LEU A 29 -7.92 -18.74 8.35
N PRO A 30 -7.31 -19.12 9.50
CA PRO A 30 -7.40 -18.34 10.73
C PRO A 30 -6.97 -16.89 10.49
N ILE A 31 -7.71 -15.94 11.06
CA ILE A 31 -7.55 -14.52 10.80
C ILE A 31 -6.73 -13.87 11.91
N VAL A 32 -5.70 -13.10 11.51
CA VAL A 32 -4.97 -12.16 12.38
C VAL A 32 -5.59 -10.79 12.19
N ARG A 33 -6.27 -10.25 13.22
CA ARG A 33 -7.09 -9.02 13.12
C ARG A 33 -6.43 -7.78 13.70
N ASN A 34 -5.54 -7.97 14.65
CA ASN A 34 -4.93 -6.90 15.44
C ASN A 34 -3.52 -7.30 15.93
N THR A 35 -2.87 -6.40 16.65
CA THR A 35 -1.51 -6.60 17.15
C THR A 35 -1.42 -7.67 18.23
N GLU A 36 -2.46 -7.91 18.99
CA GLU A 36 -2.52 -9.00 20.00
C GLU A 36 -2.61 -10.36 19.31
N ASP A 37 -3.51 -10.50 18.33
CA ASP A 37 -3.60 -11.71 17.49
C ASP A 37 -2.26 -11.98 16.80
N ALA A 38 -1.54 -10.95 16.34
CA ALA A 38 -0.25 -11.08 15.68
C ALA A 38 0.87 -11.64 16.58
N LYS A 39 0.72 -11.51 17.90
CA LYS A 39 1.65 -12.05 18.89
C LYS A 39 1.28 -13.48 19.35
N ASP A 40 0.07 -13.93 19.03
CA ASP A 40 -0.40 -15.27 19.42
C ASP A 40 0.29 -16.36 18.57
N PRO A 41 1.09 -17.25 19.18
CA PRO A 41 1.79 -18.31 18.45
C PRO A 41 0.86 -19.39 17.87
N ALA A 42 -0.43 -19.42 18.29
CA ALA A 42 -1.44 -20.31 17.72
C ALA A 42 -2.01 -19.80 16.39
N LEU A 43 -1.77 -18.53 16.04
CA LEU A 43 -2.24 -17.94 14.81
C LEU A 43 -1.14 -17.95 13.72
N PRO A 44 -1.52 -17.88 12.43
CA PRO A 44 -0.55 -17.99 11.36
C PRO A 44 0.40 -16.79 11.29
N VAL A 45 1.64 -17.08 10.91
CA VAL A 45 2.57 -16.04 10.46
C VAL A 45 2.17 -15.60 9.06
N LEU A 46 1.92 -14.30 8.87
CA LEU A 46 1.42 -13.74 7.63
C LEU A 46 2.53 -13.49 6.59
N HIS A 47 3.71 -13.06 7.05
CA HIS A 47 4.83 -12.74 6.18
C HIS A 47 6.17 -13.19 6.76
N GLY A 48 6.98 -13.89 5.96
CA GLY A 48 8.29 -14.36 6.39
C GLY A 48 8.22 -15.32 7.59
N ASP A 49 9.05 -15.08 8.59
CA ASP A 49 9.22 -15.98 9.74
C ASP A 49 8.56 -15.44 11.02
N SER A 50 8.00 -14.24 11.00
CA SER A 50 7.40 -13.59 12.16
C SER A 50 6.37 -12.52 11.76
N ASN A 51 5.33 -12.36 12.58
CA ASN A 51 4.42 -11.22 12.49
C ASN A 51 5.01 -9.92 13.10
N LEU A 52 6.18 -9.99 13.74
CA LEU A 52 6.94 -8.83 14.20
C LEU A 52 7.78 -8.29 13.05
N LEU A 53 7.45 -7.11 12.56
CA LEU A 53 8.16 -6.47 11.45
C LEU A 53 9.55 -5.96 11.89
N ALA A 54 9.61 -5.28 13.04
CA ALA A 54 10.83 -4.74 13.61
C ALA A 54 10.66 -4.47 15.11
N ASP A 55 11.76 -4.52 15.82
CA ASP A 55 11.85 -4.12 17.22
C ASP A 55 12.98 -3.07 17.35
N PHE A 56 12.66 -1.94 17.98
CA PHE A 56 13.60 -0.86 18.17
C PHE A 56 13.67 -0.46 19.64
N PHE A 57 14.87 -0.42 20.17
CA PHE A 57 15.14 0.08 21.50
C PHE A 57 16.04 1.30 21.43
N HIS A 58 15.69 2.33 22.15
CA HIS A 58 16.53 3.53 22.31
C HIS A 58 16.47 4.02 23.76
N GLU A 59 17.61 4.22 24.34
CA GLU A 59 17.77 4.75 25.70
C GLU A 59 18.74 5.93 25.70
N LYS A 60 18.45 6.93 26.51
CA LYS A 60 19.33 8.08 26.70
C LYS A 60 19.34 8.50 28.18
N GLY A 61 20.50 8.44 28.80
CA GLY A 61 20.69 8.74 30.22
C GLY A 61 20.26 7.59 31.13
N ASP A 62 20.02 7.90 32.39
CA ASP A 62 19.57 6.96 33.41
C ASP A 62 18.07 7.23 33.69
N VAL A 63 17.22 6.43 33.06
CA VAL A 63 15.76 6.60 33.08
C VAL A 63 15.20 6.29 34.47
N GLU A 64 15.68 5.24 35.12
CA GLU A 64 15.23 4.84 36.47
C GLU A 64 15.53 5.93 37.50
N LYS A 65 16.77 6.45 37.50
CA LYS A 65 17.14 7.55 38.37
C LYS A 65 16.30 8.80 38.07
N ALA A 66 16.01 9.11 36.82
CA ALA A 66 15.16 10.24 36.45
C ALA A 66 13.74 10.09 37.03
N PHE A 67 13.15 8.89 37.03
CA PHE A 67 11.88 8.65 37.68
C PHE A 67 11.96 8.79 39.21
N GLU A 68 13.02 8.27 39.86
CA GLU A 68 13.20 8.41 41.30
C GLU A 68 13.32 9.88 41.74
N GLU A 69 13.97 10.72 40.93
CA GLU A 69 14.18 12.15 41.22
C GLU A 69 12.99 13.04 40.78
N SER A 70 11.98 12.48 40.08
CA SER A 70 10.86 13.23 39.52
C SER A 70 9.86 13.66 40.61
N TYR A 71 9.47 14.94 40.60
CA TYR A 71 8.43 15.47 41.50
C TYR A 71 7.07 14.84 41.29
N LEU A 72 6.73 14.51 40.01
CA LEU A 72 5.46 13.93 39.59
C LEU A 72 5.71 12.98 38.45
N ILE A 73 5.09 11.82 38.51
CA ILE A 73 5.05 10.84 37.40
C ILE A 73 3.62 10.77 36.88
N VAL A 74 3.49 10.86 35.58
CA VAL A 74 2.22 10.65 34.87
C VAL A 74 2.39 9.46 33.95
N GLU A 75 1.45 8.54 33.98
CA GLU A 75 1.47 7.31 33.21
C GLU A 75 0.09 7.07 32.59
N ASP A 76 0.03 6.79 31.28
CA ASP A 76 -1.23 6.56 30.58
C ASP A 76 -1.04 5.76 29.31
N ASP A 77 -2.13 5.13 28.85
CA ASP A 77 -2.21 4.35 27.62
C ASP A 77 -3.03 5.11 26.56
N PHE A 78 -2.49 5.17 25.35
CA PHE A 78 -3.15 5.82 24.21
C PHE A 78 -3.31 4.84 23.06
N GLU A 79 -4.46 4.90 22.40
CA GLU A 79 -4.73 4.11 21.21
C GLU A 79 -5.30 4.99 20.09
N THR A 80 -4.77 4.82 18.89
CA THR A 80 -5.32 5.44 17.67
C THR A 80 -5.69 4.36 16.67
N PRO A 81 -6.82 4.48 15.94
CA PRO A 81 -7.21 3.54 14.91
C PRO A 81 -6.35 3.69 13.65
N ALA A 82 -6.42 2.70 12.77
CA ALA A 82 -5.98 2.87 11.39
C ALA A 82 -6.82 3.94 10.70
N GLN A 83 -6.20 4.78 9.86
CA GLN A 83 -6.87 5.90 9.23
C GLN A 83 -6.46 6.10 7.78
N ASP A 84 -7.44 6.35 6.91
CA ASP A 84 -7.22 6.74 5.53
C ASP A 84 -6.69 8.17 5.45
N HIS A 85 -5.83 8.45 4.48
CA HIS A 85 -5.25 9.78 4.25
C HIS A 85 -6.26 10.81 3.75
N GLY A 86 -7.36 10.37 3.15
CA GLY A 86 -8.48 11.21 2.76
C GLY A 86 -8.17 12.24 1.67
N TYR A 87 -7.18 12.01 0.81
CA TYR A 87 -6.89 12.90 -0.31
C TYR A 87 -8.06 12.98 -1.29
N MET A 88 -8.29 14.17 -1.86
CA MET A 88 -9.45 14.41 -2.74
C MET A 88 -9.31 13.70 -4.10
N GLU A 89 -8.12 13.70 -4.68
CA GLU A 89 -7.83 13.03 -5.96
C GLU A 89 -7.66 11.53 -5.75
N PRO A 90 -8.57 10.66 -6.25
CA PRO A 90 -8.38 9.21 -6.23
C PRO A 90 -7.14 8.80 -7.02
N ASP A 91 -6.63 7.61 -6.73
CA ASP A 91 -5.48 7.08 -7.43
C ASP A 91 -5.79 6.81 -8.90
N ALA A 92 -4.88 7.24 -9.76
CA ALA A 92 -4.99 7.06 -11.18
C ALA A 92 -3.62 6.80 -11.81
N CYS A 93 -3.60 5.91 -12.79
CA CYS A 93 -2.40 5.61 -13.55
C CYS A 93 -2.73 5.30 -15.01
N PHE A 94 -1.88 5.78 -15.90
CA PHE A 94 -1.90 5.50 -17.32
C PHE A 94 -0.55 4.94 -17.75
N ALA A 95 -0.56 3.88 -18.55
CA ALA A 95 0.65 3.25 -19.06
C ALA A 95 0.52 2.91 -20.55
N TYR A 96 1.64 3.00 -21.27
CA TYR A 96 1.77 2.55 -22.65
C TYR A 96 3.20 2.15 -22.95
N VAL A 97 3.40 1.37 -24.01
CA VAL A 97 4.73 0.97 -24.49
C VAL A 97 5.11 1.80 -25.71
N GLU A 98 6.28 2.40 -25.67
CA GLU A 98 6.90 3.18 -26.76
C GLU A 98 8.36 2.77 -26.87
N ASP A 99 8.81 2.42 -28.08
CA ASP A 99 10.20 2.01 -28.38
C ASP A 99 10.74 0.96 -27.38
N ASP A 100 9.92 -0.07 -27.12
CA ASP A 100 10.21 -1.16 -26.20
C ASP A 100 10.45 -0.71 -24.74
N ARG A 101 9.99 0.49 -24.41
CA ARG A 101 10.03 1.07 -23.08
C ARG A 101 8.61 1.28 -22.54
N LEU A 102 8.39 0.90 -21.29
CA LEU A 102 7.15 1.14 -20.58
C LEU A 102 7.13 2.57 -20.04
N MET A 103 6.18 3.36 -20.50
CA MET A 103 5.92 4.73 -20.09
C MET A 103 4.73 4.74 -19.12
N VAL A 104 4.90 5.31 -17.94
CA VAL A 104 3.90 5.34 -16.87
C VAL A 104 3.69 6.76 -16.38
N TYR A 105 2.43 7.19 -16.31
CA TYR A 105 2.00 8.48 -15.77
C TYR A 105 1.07 8.25 -14.58
N THR A 106 1.40 8.83 -13.45
CA THR A 106 0.63 8.63 -12.21
C THR A 106 0.74 9.83 -11.28
N ALA A 107 -0.26 10.06 -10.45
CA ALA A 107 -0.16 10.98 -9.32
C ALA A 107 0.59 10.24 -8.20
N SER A 108 1.86 10.61 -7.98
CA SER A 108 2.75 9.92 -7.03
C SER A 108 3.62 10.92 -6.27
N GLN A 109 3.93 10.60 -5.03
CA GLN A 109 4.88 11.33 -4.19
C GLN A 109 6.31 10.79 -4.38
N ASN A 110 6.48 9.59 -4.98
CA ASN A 110 7.79 8.95 -5.13
C ASN A 110 7.89 8.10 -6.41
N VAL A 111 8.12 8.76 -7.53
CA VAL A 111 8.22 8.10 -8.85
C VAL A 111 9.37 7.09 -8.97
N PHE A 112 10.41 7.23 -8.15
CA PHE A 112 11.52 6.28 -8.15
C PHE A 112 11.15 4.97 -7.44
N ALA A 113 10.39 5.06 -6.35
CA ALA A 113 9.84 3.88 -5.69
C ALA A 113 8.83 3.16 -6.60
N ASP A 114 7.93 3.89 -7.25
CA ASP A 114 7.00 3.34 -8.23
C ASP A 114 7.73 2.59 -9.36
N ARG A 115 8.77 3.22 -9.92
CA ARG A 115 9.59 2.59 -10.96
C ARG A 115 10.22 1.30 -10.46
N HIS A 116 10.80 1.32 -9.26
CA HIS A 116 11.42 0.13 -8.66
C HIS A 116 10.40 -1.00 -8.49
N MET A 117 9.21 -0.70 -7.98
CA MET A 117 8.14 -1.68 -7.77
C MET A 117 7.61 -2.25 -9.10
N ILE A 118 7.42 -1.40 -10.12
CA ILE A 118 7.01 -1.85 -11.46
C ILE A 118 8.09 -2.76 -12.07
N CYS A 119 9.37 -2.39 -11.98
CA CYS A 119 10.47 -3.20 -12.45
C CYS A 119 10.50 -4.59 -11.80
N ARG A 120 10.33 -4.64 -10.46
CA ARG A 120 10.27 -5.91 -9.72
C ARG A 120 9.06 -6.75 -10.11
N ALA A 121 7.88 -6.14 -10.21
CA ALA A 121 6.64 -6.85 -10.51
C ALA A 121 6.61 -7.44 -11.93
N LEU A 122 7.25 -6.75 -12.89
CA LEU A 122 7.24 -7.17 -14.31
C LEU A 122 8.54 -7.85 -14.75
N GLY A 123 9.56 -7.94 -13.90
CA GLY A 123 10.87 -8.48 -14.23
C GLY A 123 11.62 -7.63 -15.27
N LEU A 124 11.42 -6.30 -15.26
CA LEU A 124 12.02 -5.39 -16.23
C LEU A 124 13.24 -4.67 -15.67
N ALA A 125 14.24 -4.48 -16.54
CA ALA A 125 15.37 -3.62 -16.22
C ALA A 125 14.93 -2.15 -16.06
N PRO A 126 15.54 -1.38 -15.15
CA PRO A 126 15.15 0.01 -14.88
C PRO A 126 15.16 0.92 -16.11
N GLU A 127 16.03 0.66 -17.09
CA GLU A 127 16.15 1.42 -18.33
C GLU A 127 14.92 1.28 -19.23
N ARG A 128 14.16 0.20 -19.04
CA ARG A 128 12.95 -0.11 -19.79
C ARG A 128 11.69 0.47 -19.18
N VAL A 129 11.78 1.13 -18.02
CA VAL A 129 10.62 1.71 -17.32
C VAL A 129 10.88 3.19 -17.06
N ARG A 130 9.95 4.05 -17.48
CA ARG A 130 9.96 5.48 -17.19
C ARG A 130 8.66 5.87 -16.50
N VAL A 131 8.76 6.33 -15.25
CA VAL A 131 7.63 6.87 -14.51
C VAL A 131 7.69 8.39 -14.50
N ARG A 132 6.56 9.04 -14.74
CA ARG A 132 6.39 10.51 -14.68
C ARG A 132 5.28 10.83 -13.70
N ALA A 133 5.56 11.74 -12.77
CA ALA A 133 4.52 12.31 -11.94
C ALA A 133 3.61 13.21 -12.75
N ALA A 134 2.31 13.05 -12.59
CA ALA A 134 1.30 14.04 -12.89
C ALA A 134 1.19 15.04 -11.72
N PHE A 135 0.34 16.06 -11.86
CA PHE A 135 -0.03 16.89 -10.71
C PHE A 135 -0.70 16.04 -9.65
N VAL A 136 -0.36 16.26 -8.38
CA VAL A 136 -0.86 15.46 -7.26
C VAL A 136 -1.91 16.24 -6.49
N GLY A 137 -3.15 15.81 -6.56
CA GLY A 137 -4.30 16.41 -5.86
C GLY A 137 -4.46 15.94 -4.42
N GLY A 138 -3.35 15.96 -3.66
CA GLY A 138 -3.22 15.47 -2.29
C GLY A 138 -2.64 14.06 -2.23
N GLY A 139 -1.90 13.77 -1.17
CA GLY A 139 -1.29 12.46 -0.94
C GLY A 139 -1.12 12.18 0.56
N PHE A 140 -0.55 13.13 1.31
CA PHE A 140 -0.38 13.05 2.77
C PHE A 140 0.35 11.77 3.23
N GLY A 141 1.27 11.24 2.39
CA GLY A 141 1.93 9.94 2.57
C GLY A 141 1.20 8.76 1.92
N GLY A 142 -0.07 8.87 1.56
CA GLY A 142 -0.84 7.77 0.95
C GLY A 142 -0.45 7.44 -0.49
N LYS A 143 0.28 8.35 -1.17
CA LYS A 143 0.81 8.14 -2.51
C LYS A 143 2.35 8.04 -2.54
N ASP A 144 2.97 7.73 -1.40
CA ASP A 144 4.41 7.47 -1.26
C ASP A 144 4.77 6.00 -1.45
N GLY A 145 4.07 5.31 -2.28
CA GLY A 145 4.29 3.93 -2.65
C GLY A 145 3.36 3.56 -3.77
N HIS A 146 3.46 2.33 -4.24
CA HIS A 146 2.58 1.88 -5.31
C HIS A 146 1.15 1.70 -4.78
N THR A 147 0.19 2.28 -5.47
CA THR A 147 -1.23 2.05 -5.24
C THR A 147 -1.87 1.30 -6.41
N CYS A 148 -1.91 1.91 -7.58
CA CYS A 148 -2.53 1.32 -8.78
C CYS A 148 -1.59 1.17 -9.98
N GLN A 149 -0.32 1.58 -9.87
CA GLN A 149 0.61 1.74 -11.00
C GLN A 149 0.94 0.42 -11.71
N ILE A 150 1.01 -0.69 -10.96
CA ILE A 150 1.36 -2.01 -11.50
C ILE A 150 0.30 -2.51 -12.47
N TYR A 151 -0.98 -2.26 -12.21
CA TYR A 151 -2.09 -2.84 -12.98
C TYR A 151 -2.08 -2.40 -14.46
N PRO A 152 -2.16 -1.09 -14.80
CA PRO A 152 -2.10 -0.66 -16.18
C PRO A 152 -0.72 -0.92 -16.82
N SER A 153 0.34 -0.92 -16.01
CA SER A 153 1.70 -1.26 -16.47
C SER A 153 1.77 -2.69 -16.97
N LEU A 154 1.24 -3.65 -16.22
CA LEU A 154 1.18 -5.06 -16.60
C LEU A 154 0.33 -5.26 -17.87
N VAL A 155 -0.89 -4.69 -17.89
CA VAL A 155 -1.79 -4.80 -19.04
C VAL A 155 -1.13 -4.23 -20.30
N SER A 156 -0.56 -3.03 -20.21
CA SER A 156 0.10 -2.38 -21.35
C SER A 156 1.34 -3.16 -21.82
N TRP A 157 2.14 -3.66 -20.88
CA TRP A 157 3.33 -4.42 -21.21
C TRP A 157 3.02 -5.72 -21.97
N LEU A 158 1.99 -6.44 -21.53
CA LEU A 158 1.58 -7.71 -22.14
C LEU A 158 0.84 -7.52 -23.48
N THR A 159 -0.05 -6.54 -23.55
CA THR A 159 -0.93 -6.34 -24.71
C THR A 159 -0.34 -5.41 -25.76
N LYS A 160 0.68 -4.64 -25.42
CA LYS A 160 1.25 -3.53 -26.22
C LYS A 160 0.23 -2.43 -26.55
N ARG A 161 -0.87 -2.37 -25.80
CA ARG A 161 -1.91 -1.35 -25.91
C ARG A 161 -1.84 -0.40 -24.71
N PRO A 162 -2.19 0.88 -24.89
CA PRO A 162 -2.34 1.79 -23.77
C PRO A 162 -3.39 1.28 -22.77
N ALA A 163 -3.09 1.40 -21.48
CA ALA A 163 -3.98 1.01 -20.40
C ALA A 163 -4.09 2.10 -19.35
N LYS A 164 -5.28 2.27 -18.78
CA LYS A 164 -5.53 3.24 -17.71
C LYS A 164 -6.39 2.61 -16.62
N VAL A 165 -6.06 2.93 -15.37
CA VAL A 165 -6.91 2.68 -14.21
C VAL A 165 -7.19 4.00 -13.50
N VAL A 166 -8.40 4.15 -13.00
CA VAL A 166 -8.79 5.26 -12.11
C VAL A 166 -9.65 4.62 -11.02
N PHE A 167 -9.17 4.65 -9.80
CA PHE A 167 -9.92 4.18 -8.64
C PHE A 167 -11.10 5.09 -8.36
N ASP A 168 -12.20 4.52 -7.92
CA ASP A 168 -13.23 5.30 -7.24
C ASP A 168 -12.91 5.41 -5.74
N ARG A 169 -13.74 6.11 -4.99
CA ARG A 169 -13.48 6.34 -3.56
C ARG A 169 -13.53 5.04 -2.75
N GLU A 170 -14.40 4.12 -3.10
CA GLU A 170 -14.51 2.83 -2.43
C GLU A 170 -13.25 1.99 -2.67
N GLU A 171 -12.72 1.99 -3.90
CA GLU A 171 -11.48 1.32 -4.25
C GLU A 171 -10.28 1.93 -3.49
N VAL A 172 -10.20 3.27 -3.39
CA VAL A 172 -9.15 3.94 -2.58
C VAL A 172 -9.25 3.49 -1.13
N LEU A 173 -10.43 3.52 -0.52
CA LEU A 173 -10.61 3.11 0.87
C LEU A 173 -10.29 1.63 1.12
N ALA A 174 -10.56 0.76 0.14
CA ALA A 174 -10.36 -0.68 0.27
C ALA A 174 -8.92 -1.14 -0.02
N CYS A 175 -8.23 -0.53 -1.02
CA CYS A 175 -7.02 -1.10 -1.61
C CYS A 175 -5.74 -0.30 -1.36
N THR A 176 -5.81 0.97 -0.91
CA THR A 176 -4.61 1.78 -0.71
C THR A 176 -4.08 1.69 0.72
N TYR A 177 -2.88 2.24 0.91
CA TYR A 177 -2.24 2.29 2.22
C TYR A 177 -3.06 3.10 3.22
N LYS A 178 -2.96 2.70 4.47
CA LYS A 178 -3.57 3.40 5.62
C LYS A 178 -2.48 3.75 6.62
N ARG A 179 -2.66 4.83 7.36
CA ARG A 179 -1.89 5.04 8.59
C ARG A 179 -2.24 3.92 9.57
N HIS A 180 -1.22 3.22 10.04
CA HIS A 180 -1.43 2.14 11.01
C HIS A 180 -2.05 2.65 12.31
N GLY A 181 -2.83 1.81 12.96
CA GLY A 181 -3.21 2.01 14.35
C GLY A 181 -1.98 1.92 15.25
N ILE A 182 -1.97 2.71 16.32
CA ILE A 182 -0.85 2.76 17.27
C ILE A 182 -1.40 2.57 18.66
N LYS A 183 -0.79 1.67 19.43
CA LYS A 183 -0.96 1.58 20.89
C LYS A 183 0.33 2.07 21.53
N THR A 184 0.21 3.00 22.44
CA THR A 184 1.35 3.65 23.10
C THR A 184 1.12 3.66 24.59
N HIS A 185 2.08 3.13 25.33
CA HIS A 185 2.19 3.34 26.78
C HIS A 185 3.23 4.43 27.02
N VAL A 186 2.87 5.44 27.79
CA VAL A 186 3.74 6.58 28.08
C VAL A 186 3.80 6.77 29.60
N LYS A 187 5.01 6.92 30.07
CA LYS A 187 5.31 7.24 31.45
C LYS A 187 6.24 8.43 31.54
#